data_a3240422e184c50787d560e6cf3f3dcf
#
_entry.id   a3240422e184c50787d560e6cf3f3dcf
#
_cell.length_a   1.000
_cell.length_b   1.000
_cell.length_c   1.000
_cell.angle_alpha   90.00
_cell.angle_beta   90.00
_cell.angle_gamma   90.00
#
_symmetry.space_group_name_H-M   'P 1'
#
loop_
_entity.id
_entity.type
_entity.pdbx_description
1 polymer ?
#
loop_
_entity_poly.entity_id
_entity_poly.type
_entity_poly.pdbx_seq_one_letter_code
_entity_poly.pdbx_strand_id
1 'polypeptide(L)'
;MTPTPEPMRVSAATTVVGVIGDPVDHSLSPLLHNTAFVEMGLDWVSVGFPVAAGQAQTALAGMRALGIAGLSVTMPHKEAVAALVDRTTPVATRLDAVNCVTLASGELVGSNTDGEGFVAALRHGDGFDPGGKKCLVIGAGGAARAVILALAEAGAAEVIVVNRTESRATVAALLAGPVGRVGRSEEAKTADLVVNATPAGMGQAQGRGTGADPQADLRPNPGLRPNPDPRADPRADPLPLDASFLVAGQVVVDLVYHPAVTPWLLAAKERGAVTHNGLGMLVHQAAVQLRSWTGQEPPVAAMWQAATSALGAR
;
A
#
# COMPACT_ATOMS: atom_id res chain seq x y z
N MET A 1 29.96 -13.01 -17.67
CA MET A 1 29.85 -13.24 -16.21
C MET A 1 29.53 -11.89 -15.60
N THR A 2 28.31 -11.68 -15.15
CA THR A 2 27.94 -10.50 -14.35
C THR A 2 28.67 -10.62 -13.01
N PRO A 3 29.38 -9.58 -12.54
CA PRO A 3 30.02 -9.61 -11.24
C PRO A 3 28.97 -9.85 -10.16
N THR A 4 29.24 -10.78 -9.26
CA THR A 4 28.43 -10.97 -8.06
C THR A 4 28.47 -9.63 -7.30
N PRO A 5 27.32 -9.03 -6.94
CA PRO A 5 27.32 -7.77 -6.20
C PRO A 5 28.10 -7.95 -4.91
N GLU A 6 29.05 -7.05 -4.63
CA GLU A 6 29.76 -7.05 -3.36
C GLU A 6 28.75 -6.89 -2.23
N PRO A 7 28.91 -7.63 -1.11
CA PRO A 7 28.01 -7.48 0.03
C PRO A 7 28.09 -6.04 0.54
N MET A 8 26.93 -5.48 0.86
CA MET A 8 26.81 -4.14 1.43
C MET A 8 27.68 -4.05 2.70
N ARG A 9 28.64 -3.14 2.70
CA ARG A 9 29.54 -2.91 3.85
C ARG A 9 28.93 -1.82 4.72
N VAL A 10 28.40 -2.20 5.87
CA VAL A 10 27.88 -1.26 6.87
C VAL A 10 29.01 -0.84 7.82
N SER A 11 29.17 0.45 8.06
CA SER A 11 30.14 1.05 8.95
C SER A 11 29.46 2.03 9.92
N ALA A 12 30.23 2.64 10.82
CA ALA A 12 29.73 3.69 11.70
C ALA A 12 29.35 4.99 10.96
N ALA A 13 29.79 5.15 9.71
CA ALA A 13 29.44 6.30 8.85
C ALA A 13 28.20 6.05 7.99
N THR A 14 27.71 4.82 7.92
CA THR A 14 26.56 4.45 7.10
C THR A 14 25.29 5.16 7.57
N THR A 15 24.61 5.84 6.67
CA THR A 15 23.33 6.49 6.95
C THR A 15 22.21 5.45 7.11
N VAL A 16 21.43 5.57 8.16
CA VAL A 16 20.34 4.63 8.47
C VAL A 16 18.99 5.24 8.13
N VAL A 17 18.17 4.47 7.43
CA VAL A 17 16.72 4.69 7.31
C VAL A 17 15.99 3.42 7.72
N GLY A 18 14.69 3.49 7.88
CA GLY A 18 13.95 2.30 8.29
C GLY A 18 12.50 2.24 7.90
N VAL A 19 11.88 1.14 8.27
CA VAL A 19 10.43 0.93 8.16
C VAL A 19 9.87 0.66 9.55
N ILE A 20 8.89 1.41 10.00
CA ILE A 20 8.16 1.14 11.24
C ILE A 20 6.77 0.58 10.97
N GLY A 21 6.37 -0.43 11.73
CA GLY A 21 5.07 -1.09 11.61
C GLY A 21 4.91 -2.22 12.62
N ASP A 22 3.69 -2.78 12.71
CA ASP A 22 3.41 -3.93 13.57
C ASP A 22 2.29 -4.77 12.93
N PRO A 23 2.62 -5.97 12.38
CA PRO A 23 3.96 -6.51 12.12
C PRO A 23 4.69 -5.83 10.95
N VAL A 24 6.03 -5.91 10.91
CA VAL A 24 6.87 -5.32 9.86
C VAL A 24 7.76 -6.33 9.12
N ASP A 25 7.89 -7.54 9.64
CA ASP A 25 8.85 -8.56 9.20
C ASP A 25 8.68 -9.00 7.74
N HIS A 26 7.47 -8.91 7.22
CA HIS A 26 7.14 -9.30 5.84
C HIS A 26 7.23 -8.14 4.84
N SER A 27 7.58 -6.93 5.30
CA SER A 27 7.71 -5.75 4.45
C SER A 27 8.82 -5.92 3.41
N LEU A 28 8.51 -5.63 2.14
CA LEU A 28 9.50 -5.58 1.07
C LEU A 28 10.22 -4.23 0.98
N SER A 29 9.78 -3.21 1.72
CA SER A 29 10.39 -1.87 1.64
C SER A 29 11.88 -1.86 1.93
N PRO A 30 12.41 -2.56 2.96
CA PRO A 30 13.86 -2.61 3.17
C PRO A 30 14.63 -3.20 1.99
N LEU A 31 14.08 -4.23 1.34
CA LEU A 31 14.69 -4.82 0.14
C LEU A 31 14.75 -3.80 -1.00
N LEU A 32 13.65 -3.08 -1.26
CA LEU A 32 13.59 -2.06 -2.30
C LEU A 32 14.58 -0.93 -2.04
N HIS A 33 14.61 -0.43 -0.81
CA HIS A 33 15.51 0.66 -0.42
C HIS A 33 16.98 0.24 -0.56
N ASN A 34 17.35 -0.91 -0.03
CA ASN A 34 18.74 -1.39 -0.07
C ASN A 34 19.19 -1.69 -1.51
N THR A 35 18.31 -2.24 -2.36
CA THR A 35 18.61 -2.39 -3.78
C THR A 35 18.90 -1.04 -4.43
N ALA A 36 18.07 -0.04 -4.15
CA ALA A 36 18.27 1.30 -4.69
C ALA A 36 19.57 1.93 -4.18
N PHE A 37 19.90 1.82 -2.91
CA PHE A 37 21.14 2.38 -2.34
C PHE A 37 22.38 1.78 -2.99
N VAL A 38 22.41 0.46 -3.23
CA VAL A 38 23.52 -0.20 -3.93
C VAL A 38 23.67 0.34 -5.35
N GLU A 39 22.58 0.41 -6.11
CA GLU A 39 22.59 0.91 -7.50
C GLU A 39 22.96 2.41 -7.58
N MET A 40 22.61 3.19 -6.58
CA MET A 40 22.92 4.62 -6.49
C MET A 40 24.34 4.89 -5.93
N GLY A 41 25.04 3.86 -5.47
CA GLY A 41 26.37 3.99 -4.85
C GLY A 41 26.36 4.74 -3.51
N LEU A 42 25.25 4.67 -2.75
CA LEU A 42 25.09 5.34 -1.47
C LEU A 42 25.49 4.43 -0.30
N ASP A 43 26.25 4.97 0.66
CA ASP A 43 26.52 4.30 1.93
C ASP A 43 25.33 4.47 2.89
N TRP A 44 24.24 3.82 2.53
CA TRP A 44 22.97 3.86 3.23
C TRP A 44 22.45 2.44 3.49
N VAL A 45 21.69 2.27 4.58
CA VAL A 45 21.04 1.02 4.92
C VAL A 45 19.61 1.24 5.38
N SER A 46 18.70 0.37 4.95
CA SER A 46 17.31 0.33 5.41
C SER A 46 17.05 -0.96 6.18
N VAL A 47 16.40 -0.84 7.34
CA VAL A 47 16.04 -1.95 8.22
C VAL A 47 14.58 -1.85 8.67
N GLY A 48 13.97 -2.98 9.06
CA GLY A 48 12.66 -3.00 9.70
C GLY A 48 12.78 -2.77 11.21
N PHE A 49 11.91 -1.92 11.75
CA PHE A 49 11.76 -1.70 13.21
C PHE A 49 10.33 -2.10 13.60
N PRO A 50 10.15 -3.23 14.30
CA PRO A 50 8.84 -3.58 14.87
C PRO A 50 8.52 -2.59 15.99
N VAL A 51 7.51 -1.77 15.76
CA VAL A 51 7.04 -0.74 16.69
C VAL A 51 5.61 -1.07 17.07
N ALA A 52 5.37 -1.41 18.34
CA ALA A 52 4.05 -1.75 18.82
C ALA A 52 3.06 -0.57 18.72
N ALA A 53 1.77 -0.86 18.58
CA ALA A 53 0.72 0.15 18.59
C ALA A 53 0.84 1.08 19.79
N GLY A 54 0.70 2.40 19.61
CA GLY A 54 0.86 3.41 20.65
C GLY A 54 2.32 3.88 20.89
N GLN A 55 3.35 3.25 20.26
CA GLN A 55 4.75 3.61 20.46
C GLN A 55 5.32 4.56 19.38
N ALA A 56 4.48 5.12 18.52
CA ALA A 56 4.93 6.02 17.45
C ALA A 56 5.75 7.21 17.97
N GLN A 57 5.34 7.83 19.10
CA GLN A 57 6.07 8.94 19.72
C GLN A 57 7.47 8.55 20.13
N THR A 58 7.65 7.39 20.79
CA THR A 58 8.95 6.88 21.20
C THR A 58 9.83 6.58 19.99
N ALA A 59 9.26 6.01 18.93
CA ALA A 59 9.99 5.73 17.69
C ALA A 59 10.50 7.01 17.02
N LEU A 60 9.67 8.07 16.93
CA LEU A 60 10.07 9.36 16.38
C LEU A 60 11.11 10.09 17.26
N ALA A 61 11.01 9.99 18.58
CA ALA A 61 12.06 10.49 19.49
C ALA A 61 13.39 9.75 19.25
N GLY A 62 13.33 8.42 19.09
CA GLY A 62 14.49 7.60 18.71
C GLY A 62 15.07 7.99 17.36
N MET A 63 14.23 8.24 16.34
CA MET A 63 14.67 8.72 15.03
C MET A 63 15.55 9.98 15.15
N ARG A 64 15.11 10.98 15.94
CA ARG A 64 15.89 12.20 16.19
C ARG A 64 17.21 11.92 16.93
N ALA A 65 17.12 11.18 18.05
CA ALA A 65 18.25 10.92 18.93
C ALA A 65 19.36 10.11 18.24
N LEU A 66 18.99 9.19 17.36
CA LEU A 66 19.92 8.32 16.64
C LEU A 66 20.33 8.86 15.26
N GLY A 67 19.77 9.99 14.82
CA GLY A 67 20.06 10.56 13.50
C GLY A 67 19.57 9.68 12.34
N ILE A 68 18.49 8.91 12.51
CA ILE A 68 17.89 8.13 11.44
C ILE A 68 17.33 9.11 10.40
N ALA A 69 17.82 9.03 9.15
CA ALA A 69 17.55 10.03 8.12
C ALA A 69 16.11 9.98 7.59
N GLY A 70 15.48 8.80 7.60
CA GLY A 70 14.13 8.62 7.09
C GLY A 70 13.42 7.39 7.69
N LEU A 71 12.10 7.47 7.81
CA LEU A 71 11.26 6.35 8.19
C LEU A 71 10.10 6.18 7.20
N SER A 72 9.98 5.00 6.61
CA SER A 72 8.74 4.53 6.00
C SER A 72 7.79 4.09 7.11
N VAL A 73 6.53 4.49 7.05
CA VAL A 73 5.53 4.22 8.09
C VAL A 73 4.40 3.39 7.52
N THR A 74 4.18 2.21 8.10
CA THR A 74 3.03 1.37 7.76
C THR A 74 2.07 1.22 8.95
N MET A 75 1.10 0.32 8.81
CA MET A 75 0.11 0.06 9.87
C MET A 75 0.80 -0.33 11.19
N PRO A 76 0.25 0.10 12.34
CA PRO A 76 -0.93 0.94 12.52
C PRO A 76 -0.62 2.44 12.72
N HIS A 77 0.55 2.94 12.30
CA HIS A 77 1.14 4.18 12.80
C HIS A 77 0.87 5.44 11.95
N LYS A 78 0.36 5.32 10.71
CA LYS A 78 0.27 6.46 9.75
C LYS A 78 -0.46 7.70 10.29
N GLU A 79 -1.58 7.51 11.00
CA GLU A 79 -2.37 8.59 11.59
C GLU A 79 -1.66 9.17 12.84
N ALA A 80 -1.16 8.30 13.72
CA ALA A 80 -0.43 8.74 14.91
C ALA A 80 0.83 9.56 14.56
N VAL A 81 1.56 9.14 13.54
CA VAL A 81 2.76 9.84 13.06
C VAL A 81 2.40 11.21 12.48
N ALA A 82 1.28 11.34 11.78
CA ALA A 82 0.82 12.63 11.24
C ALA A 82 0.62 13.69 12.34
N ALA A 83 0.14 13.28 13.51
CA ALA A 83 -0.05 14.15 14.66
C ALA A 83 1.24 14.47 15.45
N LEU A 84 2.35 13.75 15.20
CA LEU A 84 3.57 13.78 16.01
C LEU A 84 4.77 14.39 15.28
N VAL A 85 4.74 14.53 13.97
CA VAL A 85 5.80 15.20 13.19
C VAL A 85 5.70 16.71 13.31
N ASP A 86 6.79 17.43 13.09
CA ASP A 86 6.82 18.90 13.22
C ASP A 86 6.05 19.59 12.10
N ARG A 87 6.10 19.03 10.90
CA ARG A 87 5.38 19.54 9.72
C ARG A 87 4.89 18.39 8.85
N THR A 88 3.75 18.61 8.20
CA THR A 88 3.21 17.70 7.18
C THR A 88 3.16 18.40 5.82
N THR A 89 3.32 17.61 4.75
CA THR A 89 3.02 18.10 3.39
C THR A 89 1.51 18.30 3.21
N PRO A 90 1.07 19.14 2.24
CA PRO A 90 -0.37 19.34 2.00
C PRO A 90 -1.15 18.05 1.77
N VAL A 91 -0.58 17.08 1.06
CA VAL A 91 -1.19 15.76 0.84
C VAL A 91 -1.35 15.00 2.17
N ALA A 92 -0.29 14.92 2.97
CA ALA A 92 -0.33 14.25 4.27
C ALA A 92 -1.35 14.90 5.23
N THR A 93 -1.45 16.23 5.23
CA THR A 93 -2.44 16.98 6.00
C THR A 93 -3.87 16.62 5.57
N ARG A 94 -4.16 16.62 4.26
CA ARG A 94 -5.49 16.26 3.74
C ARG A 94 -5.89 14.83 4.06
N LEU A 95 -4.90 13.92 4.05
CA LEU A 95 -5.11 12.50 4.36
C LEU A 95 -5.16 12.23 5.87
N ASP A 96 -4.67 13.17 6.70
CA ASP A 96 -4.40 12.92 8.13
C ASP A 96 -3.61 11.61 8.32
N ALA A 97 -2.59 11.40 7.46
CA ALA A 97 -1.82 10.17 7.43
C ALA A 97 -0.44 10.40 6.78
N VAL A 98 0.61 9.97 7.48
CA VAL A 98 2.01 10.01 7.04
C VAL A 98 2.50 8.58 6.79
N ASN A 99 3.04 8.30 5.61
CA ASN A 99 3.74 7.05 5.31
C ASN A 99 5.24 7.23 5.11
N CYS A 100 5.74 8.46 5.12
CA CYS A 100 7.15 8.79 4.96
C CYS A 100 7.52 9.95 5.87
N VAL A 101 8.53 9.76 6.72
CA VAL A 101 9.12 10.82 7.57
C VAL A 101 10.54 11.07 7.10
N THR A 102 10.90 12.33 6.94
CA THR A 102 12.27 12.77 6.63
C THR A 102 12.80 13.61 7.79
N LEU A 103 14.01 13.34 8.25
CA LEU A 103 14.71 14.21 9.20
C LEU A 103 15.48 15.28 8.41
N ALA A 104 14.98 16.50 8.39
CA ALA A 104 15.54 17.61 7.63
C ALA A 104 15.89 18.78 8.57
N SER A 105 17.17 19.11 8.70
CA SER A 105 17.64 20.21 9.57
C SER A 105 17.14 20.12 11.02
N GLY A 106 17.00 18.91 11.55
CA GLY A 106 16.51 18.63 12.91
C GLY A 106 14.99 18.56 13.03
N GLU A 107 14.22 18.89 11.99
CA GLU A 107 12.76 18.75 11.92
C GLU A 107 12.35 17.43 11.31
N LEU A 108 11.26 16.83 11.82
CA LEU A 108 10.58 15.69 11.22
C LEU A 108 9.50 16.21 10.26
N VAL A 109 9.70 15.94 8.97
CA VAL A 109 8.75 16.31 7.93
C VAL A 109 8.00 15.06 7.48
N GLY A 110 6.68 15.04 7.70
CA GLY A 110 5.81 13.95 7.30
C GLY A 110 5.20 14.17 5.92
N SER A 111 5.27 13.15 5.08
CA SER A 111 4.62 13.12 3.76
C SER A 111 3.82 11.83 3.56
N ASN A 112 2.98 11.82 2.53
CA ASN A 112 2.29 10.61 2.10
C ASN A 112 2.55 10.37 0.62
N THR A 113 3.23 9.27 0.31
CA THR A 113 3.70 8.90 -1.03
C THR A 113 2.82 7.83 -1.69
N ASP A 114 1.81 7.33 -0.99
CA ASP A 114 0.96 6.22 -1.47
C ASP A 114 0.23 6.60 -2.76
N GLY A 115 -0.39 7.79 -2.79
CA GLY A 115 -1.17 8.26 -3.93
C GLY A 115 -0.32 8.57 -5.15
N GLU A 116 0.80 9.28 -4.96
CA GLU A 116 1.77 9.55 -6.04
C GLU A 116 2.32 8.25 -6.61
N GLY A 117 2.71 7.30 -5.74
CA GLY A 117 3.19 5.99 -6.14
C GLY A 117 2.14 5.19 -6.92
N PHE A 118 0.88 5.27 -6.54
CA PHE A 118 -0.21 4.62 -7.25
C PHE A 118 -0.38 5.16 -8.68
N VAL A 119 -0.48 6.48 -8.84
CA VAL A 119 -0.63 7.11 -10.16
C VAL A 119 0.61 6.88 -11.04
N ALA A 120 1.81 6.94 -10.46
CA ALA A 120 3.04 6.61 -11.18
C ALA A 120 3.05 5.16 -11.68
N ALA A 121 2.55 4.22 -10.87
CA ALA A 121 2.43 2.82 -11.26
C ALA A 121 1.45 2.62 -12.43
N LEU A 122 0.31 3.29 -12.43
CA LEU A 122 -0.65 3.25 -13.55
C LEU A 122 -0.03 3.74 -14.87
N ARG A 123 0.70 4.86 -14.82
CA ARG A 123 1.35 5.45 -15.98
C ARG A 123 2.52 4.63 -16.49
N HIS A 124 3.27 4.00 -15.58
CA HIS A 124 4.44 3.18 -15.93
C HIS A 124 4.06 1.82 -16.54
N GLY A 125 2.96 1.21 -16.09
CA GLY A 125 2.47 -0.08 -16.58
C GLY A 125 1.96 0.00 -18.01
N ASP A 126 0.65 0.15 -18.17
CA ASP A 126 0.00 0.19 -19.50
C ASP A 126 -0.21 1.63 -20.02
N GLY A 127 0.45 2.62 -19.42
CA GLY A 127 0.28 4.02 -19.80
C GLY A 127 -1.10 4.59 -19.47
N PHE A 128 -1.79 4.00 -18.47
CA PHE A 128 -3.11 4.50 -18.07
C PHE A 128 -2.99 5.86 -17.37
N ASP A 129 -3.60 6.88 -17.94
CA ASP A 129 -3.71 8.20 -17.32
C ASP A 129 -5.14 8.40 -16.78
N PRO A 130 -5.29 8.69 -15.46
CA PRO A 130 -6.58 8.96 -14.85
C PRO A 130 -7.31 10.20 -15.39
N GLY A 131 -6.62 11.10 -16.08
CA GLY A 131 -7.18 12.36 -16.60
C GLY A 131 -8.43 12.13 -17.44
N GLY A 132 -9.56 12.75 -17.06
CA GLY A 132 -10.86 12.60 -17.74
C GLY A 132 -11.54 11.24 -17.59
N LYS A 133 -10.99 10.33 -16.78
CA LYS A 133 -11.51 8.96 -16.60
C LYS A 133 -12.47 8.85 -15.43
N LYS A 134 -13.36 7.86 -15.53
CA LYS A 134 -14.24 7.43 -14.45
C LYS A 134 -13.57 6.31 -13.66
N CYS A 135 -13.31 6.56 -12.39
CA CYS A 135 -12.59 5.67 -11.49
C CYS A 135 -13.49 5.18 -10.36
N LEU A 136 -13.46 3.88 -10.06
CA LEU A 136 -14.16 3.30 -8.91
C LEU A 136 -13.16 2.72 -7.94
N VAL A 137 -13.24 3.11 -6.67
CA VAL A 137 -12.35 2.64 -5.59
C VAL A 137 -13.18 1.89 -4.55
N ILE A 138 -12.81 0.65 -4.30
CA ILE A 138 -13.40 -0.22 -3.28
C ILE A 138 -12.57 -0.10 -2.02
N GLY A 139 -13.17 0.40 -0.94
CA GLY A 139 -12.52 0.64 0.34
C GLY A 139 -12.51 2.11 0.75
N ALA A 140 -12.29 2.35 2.04
CA ALA A 140 -12.21 3.67 2.65
C ALA A 140 -11.13 3.74 3.76
N GLY A 141 -10.16 2.82 3.72
CA GLY A 141 -8.99 2.80 4.59
C GLY A 141 -7.88 3.76 4.12
N GLY A 142 -6.74 3.76 4.80
CA GLY A 142 -5.64 4.69 4.51
C GLY A 142 -5.15 4.63 3.06
N ALA A 143 -4.94 3.43 2.48
CA ALA A 143 -4.55 3.27 1.09
C ALA A 143 -5.65 3.76 0.12
N ALA A 144 -6.92 3.39 0.38
CA ALA A 144 -8.04 3.86 -0.44
C ALA A 144 -8.13 5.39 -0.45
N ARG A 145 -7.98 6.05 0.71
CA ARG A 145 -8.02 7.51 0.84
C ARG A 145 -6.90 8.17 0.04
N ALA A 146 -5.69 7.63 0.07
CA ALA A 146 -4.57 8.13 -0.73
C ALA A 146 -4.82 7.98 -2.23
N VAL A 147 -5.36 6.84 -2.68
CA VAL A 147 -5.72 6.57 -4.08
C VAL A 147 -6.83 7.53 -4.54
N ILE A 148 -7.90 7.69 -3.76
CA ILE A 148 -9.03 8.60 -4.07
C ILE A 148 -8.53 10.03 -4.27
N LEU A 149 -7.71 10.54 -3.34
CA LEU A 149 -7.13 11.87 -3.44
C LEU A 149 -6.27 12.00 -4.69
N ALA A 150 -5.37 11.05 -4.94
CA ALA A 150 -4.43 11.10 -6.06
C ALA A 150 -5.12 11.00 -7.43
N LEU A 151 -6.18 10.20 -7.55
CA LEU A 151 -6.99 10.13 -8.77
C LEU A 151 -7.65 11.47 -9.10
N ALA A 152 -8.20 12.14 -8.08
CA ALA A 152 -8.79 13.47 -8.27
C ALA A 152 -7.73 14.51 -8.66
N GLU A 153 -6.56 14.51 -8.00
CA GLU A 153 -5.44 15.41 -8.33
C GLU A 153 -4.84 15.11 -9.73
N ALA A 154 -4.91 13.85 -10.18
CA ALA A 154 -4.54 13.47 -11.54
C ALA A 154 -5.60 13.83 -12.61
N GLY A 155 -6.71 14.49 -12.22
CA GLY A 155 -7.71 14.99 -13.14
C GLY A 155 -8.79 13.98 -13.54
N ALA A 156 -9.05 12.94 -12.73
CA ALA A 156 -10.17 12.03 -12.96
C ALA A 156 -11.48 12.81 -13.11
N ALA A 157 -12.32 12.43 -14.08
CA ALA A 157 -13.63 13.07 -14.28
C ALA A 157 -14.60 12.70 -13.15
N GLU A 158 -14.48 11.52 -12.62
CA GLU A 158 -15.31 11.01 -11.53
C GLU A 158 -14.56 9.98 -10.69
N VAL A 159 -14.67 10.07 -9.35
CA VAL A 159 -14.14 9.11 -8.39
C VAL A 159 -15.28 8.56 -7.54
N ILE A 160 -15.67 7.32 -7.82
CA ILE A 160 -16.73 6.61 -7.13
C ILE A 160 -16.13 5.80 -6.00
N VAL A 161 -16.65 5.98 -4.80
CA VAL A 161 -16.18 5.25 -3.61
C VAL A 161 -17.24 4.24 -3.19
N VAL A 162 -16.84 2.98 -3.14
CA VAL A 162 -17.69 1.87 -2.67
C VAL A 162 -17.08 1.30 -1.40
N ASN A 163 -17.86 1.24 -0.32
CA ASN A 163 -17.40 0.65 0.93
C ASN A 163 -18.57 0.07 1.72
N ARG A 164 -18.33 -1.02 2.45
CA ARG A 164 -19.33 -1.68 3.30
C ARG A 164 -20.00 -0.71 4.30
N THR A 165 -19.23 0.23 4.86
CA THR A 165 -19.72 1.26 5.77
C THR A 165 -19.87 2.56 5.01
N GLU A 166 -21.10 2.97 4.72
CA GLU A 166 -21.42 4.13 3.88
C GLU A 166 -20.85 5.44 4.45
N SER A 167 -20.90 5.64 5.76
CA SER A 167 -20.32 6.82 6.41
C SER A 167 -18.82 6.97 6.17
N ARG A 168 -18.08 5.85 6.13
CA ARG A 168 -16.66 5.87 5.77
C ARG A 168 -16.44 6.18 4.28
N ALA A 169 -17.31 5.65 3.41
CA ALA A 169 -17.27 5.98 1.99
C ALA A 169 -17.49 7.47 1.75
N THR A 170 -18.46 8.06 2.45
CA THR A 170 -18.77 9.50 2.37
C THR A 170 -17.56 10.35 2.75
N VAL A 171 -16.92 10.06 3.89
CA VAL A 171 -15.71 10.78 4.32
C VAL A 171 -14.57 10.61 3.32
N ALA A 172 -14.35 9.41 2.78
CA ALA A 172 -13.31 9.16 1.80
C ALA A 172 -13.59 9.88 0.46
N ALA A 173 -14.84 9.92 -0.01
CA ALA A 173 -15.23 10.59 -1.24
C ALA A 173 -14.98 12.12 -1.19
N LEU A 174 -15.09 12.74 -0.01
CA LEU A 174 -14.79 14.18 0.17
C LEU A 174 -13.35 14.53 -0.19
N LEU A 175 -12.40 13.59 -0.12
CA LEU A 175 -11.01 13.81 -0.52
C LEU A 175 -10.86 14.10 -2.01
N ALA A 176 -11.77 13.58 -2.84
CA ALA A 176 -11.79 13.86 -4.28
C ALA A 176 -12.52 15.18 -4.62
N GLY A 177 -13.01 15.93 -3.62
CA GLY A 177 -13.71 17.19 -3.85
C GLY A 177 -14.95 17.02 -4.75
N PRO A 178 -15.15 17.89 -5.74
CA PRO A 178 -16.38 17.90 -6.55
C PRO A 178 -16.53 16.68 -7.48
N VAL A 179 -15.45 15.95 -7.76
CA VAL A 179 -15.50 14.74 -8.62
C VAL A 179 -15.74 13.47 -7.80
N GLY A 180 -15.73 13.57 -6.45
CA GLY A 180 -15.89 12.44 -5.55
C GLY A 180 -17.34 12.20 -5.14
N ARG A 181 -17.77 10.94 -5.16
CA ARG A 181 -19.07 10.54 -4.61
C ARG A 181 -19.09 9.10 -4.12
N VAL A 182 -20.05 8.80 -3.27
CA VAL A 182 -20.39 7.41 -2.93
C VAL A 182 -21.17 6.79 -4.08
N GLY A 183 -20.93 5.52 -4.34
CA GLY A 183 -21.62 4.75 -5.36
C GLY A 183 -21.86 3.30 -4.98
N ARG A 184 -22.29 2.50 -5.97
CA ARG A 184 -22.60 1.09 -5.81
C ARG A 184 -21.66 0.22 -6.67
N SER A 185 -21.51 -1.03 -6.28
CA SER A 185 -20.62 -2.00 -6.97
C SER A 185 -20.96 -2.19 -8.45
N GLU A 186 -22.25 -2.11 -8.81
CA GLU A 186 -22.74 -2.27 -10.20
C GLU A 186 -22.21 -1.18 -11.13
N GLU A 187 -21.81 -0.02 -10.59
CA GLU A 187 -21.25 1.09 -11.37
C GLU A 187 -19.84 0.78 -11.90
N ALA A 188 -19.20 -0.29 -11.41
CA ALA A 188 -17.97 -0.81 -11.99
C ALA A 188 -18.11 -1.12 -13.49
N LYS A 189 -19.30 -1.50 -13.98
CA LYS A 189 -19.56 -1.76 -15.40
C LYS A 189 -19.25 -0.58 -16.32
N THR A 190 -19.23 0.63 -15.79
CA THR A 190 -19.04 1.86 -16.58
C THR A 190 -17.78 2.62 -16.19
N ALA A 191 -16.98 2.09 -15.28
CA ALA A 191 -15.72 2.69 -14.86
C ALA A 191 -14.59 2.31 -15.85
N ASP A 192 -13.68 3.24 -16.11
CA ASP A 192 -12.45 2.98 -16.87
C ASP A 192 -11.40 2.27 -15.99
N LEU A 193 -11.39 2.60 -14.69
CA LEU A 193 -10.51 2.05 -13.69
C LEU A 193 -11.30 1.53 -12.50
N VAL A 194 -11.03 0.31 -12.06
CA VAL A 194 -11.58 -0.27 -10.82
C VAL A 194 -10.44 -0.69 -9.89
N VAL A 195 -10.43 -0.17 -8.67
CA VAL A 195 -9.35 -0.41 -7.69
C VAL A 195 -9.90 -1.10 -6.45
N ASN A 196 -9.35 -2.28 -6.12
CA ASN A 196 -9.51 -2.87 -4.80
C ASN A 196 -8.45 -2.31 -3.84
N ALA A 197 -8.88 -1.51 -2.89
CA ALA A 197 -8.06 -0.99 -1.80
C ALA A 197 -8.48 -1.55 -0.43
N THR A 198 -9.05 -2.76 -0.44
CA THR A 198 -9.38 -3.54 0.77
C THR A 198 -8.39 -4.70 0.94
N PRO A 199 -8.32 -5.32 2.12
CA PRO A 199 -7.51 -6.53 2.32
C PRO A 199 -8.13 -7.81 1.75
N ALA A 200 -9.30 -7.75 1.10
CA ALA A 200 -9.95 -8.92 0.51
C ALA A 200 -9.02 -9.57 -0.53
N GLY A 201 -8.80 -10.87 -0.41
CA GLY A 201 -7.89 -11.63 -1.26
C GLY A 201 -6.43 -11.68 -0.79
N MET A 202 -6.09 -11.05 0.35
CA MET A 202 -4.72 -11.03 0.87
C MET A 202 -4.24 -12.40 1.38
N GLY A 203 -5.12 -13.40 1.49
CA GLY A 203 -4.84 -14.67 2.15
C GLY A 203 -4.58 -14.48 3.66
N GLN A 204 -4.91 -15.47 4.48
CA GLN A 204 -4.51 -15.42 5.88
C GLN A 204 -2.99 -15.56 5.92
N ALA A 205 -2.28 -14.50 6.25
CA ALA A 205 -0.92 -14.62 6.71
C ALA A 205 -0.96 -15.61 7.87
N GLN A 206 -0.33 -16.79 7.69
CA GLN A 206 -0.24 -17.76 8.75
C GLN A 206 0.47 -17.08 9.92
N GLY A 207 -0.33 -16.54 10.84
CA GLY A 207 0.16 -16.08 12.12
C GLY A 207 0.81 -17.26 12.80
N ARG A 208 2.12 -17.25 12.91
CA ARG A 208 2.81 -18.06 13.93
C ARG A 208 2.37 -17.49 15.28
N GLY A 209 1.23 -18.03 15.75
CA GLY A 209 0.75 -17.77 17.09
C GLY A 209 1.77 -18.24 18.09
N THR A 210 2.26 -17.32 18.88
CA THR A 210 2.85 -17.62 20.18
C THR A 210 1.74 -18.30 21.02
N GLY A 211 1.88 -19.62 21.23
CA GLY A 211 1.30 -20.32 22.38
C GLY A 211 -0.21 -20.23 22.58
N ALA A 212 -1.02 -20.72 21.64
CA ALA A 212 -2.42 -21.06 21.91
C ALA A 212 -2.53 -22.59 22.07
N ASP A 213 -3.10 -22.98 23.19
CA ASP A 213 -3.44 -24.34 23.58
C ASP A 213 -4.30 -25.02 22.50
N PRO A 214 -3.89 -26.19 21.95
CA PRO A 214 -4.66 -26.90 20.91
C PRO A 214 -6.03 -27.43 21.34
N GLN A 215 -6.43 -27.27 22.60
CA GLN A 215 -7.68 -27.78 23.14
C GLN A 215 -8.77 -26.72 23.38
N ALA A 216 -8.52 -25.43 23.10
CA ALA A 216 -9.51 -24.37 23.40
C ALA A 216 -10.60 -24.18 22.31
N ASP A 217 -10.51 -24.86 21.17
CA ASP A 217 -11.31 -24.54 19.97
C ASP A 217 -12.48 -25.53 19.70
N LEU A 218 -12.95 -26.26 20.69
CA LEU A 218 -14.07 -27.24 20.56
C LEU A 218 -15.40 -26.78 21.18
N ARG A 219 -15.62 -25.47 21.34
CA ARG A 219 -16.95 -25.00 21.78
C ARG A 219 -17.74 -24.45 20.60
N PRO A 220 -18.93 -24.99 20.28
CA PRO A 220 -19.75 -24.44 19.20
C PRO A 220 -20.26 -23.06 19.57
N ASN A 221 -20.05 -22.10 18.67
CA ASN A 221 -20.62 -20.75 18.80
C ASN A 221 -22.09 -20.76 18.34
N PRO A 222 -23.08 -20.51 19.21
CA PRO A 222 -24.50 -20.69 18.89
C PRO A 222 -25.13 -19.58 18.04
N GLY A 223 -24.33 -18.69 17.42
CA GLY A 223 -24.82 -17.49 16.70
C GLY A 223 -24.65 -17.47 15.18
N LEU A 224 -24.04 -18.48 14.57
CA LEU A 224 -23.85 -18.53 13.11
C LEU A 224 -25.09 -19.17 12.43
N ARG A 225 -25.86 -18.37 11.69
CA ARG A 225 -26.88 -18.88 10.78
C ARG A 225 -26.20 -19.66 9.64
N PRO A 226 -26.70 -20.83 9.24
CA PRO A 226 -26.14 -21.59 8.11
C PRO A 226 -26.28 -20.79 6.83
N ASN A 227 -25.19 -20.73 6.06
CA ASN A 227 -25.18 -20.15 4.70
C ASN A 227 -26.06 -21.03 3.80
N PRO A 228 -27.02 -20.48 3.03
CA PRO A 228 -27.93 -21.27 2.21
C PRO A 228 -27.34 -21.86 0.92
N ASP A 229 -26.09 -21.57 0.57
CA ASP A 229 -25.45 -22.17 -0.62
C ASP A 229 -24.40 -23.23 -0.22
N PRO A 230 -24.68 -24.52 -0.44
CA PRO A 230 -23.74 -25.61 -0.15
C PRO A 230 -22.52 -25.65 -1.06
N ARG A 231 -22.39 -24.72 -2.05
CA ARG A 231 -21.24 -24.60 -2.94
C ARG A 231 -20.30 -23.47 -2.53
N ALA A 232 -20.68 -22.60 -1.61
CA ALA A 232 -19.81 -21.58 -1.08
C ALA A 232 -18.85 -22.20 -0.05
N ASP A 233 -17.56 -22.25 -0.34
CA ASP A 233 -16.56 -22.61 0.65
C ASP A 233 -16.57 -21.49 1.73
N PRO A 234 -16.94 -21.81 3.00
CA PRO A 234 -16.98 -20.82 4.06
C PRO A 234 -15.60 -20.27 4.43
N ARG A 235 -14.53 -20.79 3.81
CA ARG A 235 -13.13 -20.33 3.95
C ARG A 235 -12.65 -19.45 2.80
N ALA A 236 -13.47 -19.28 1.74
CA ALA A 236 -13.12 -18.38 0.66
C ALA A 236 -13.22 -16.94 1.17
N ASP A 237 -12.11 -16.19 1.09
CA ASP A 237 -12.14 -14.75 1.34
C ASP A 237 -13.15 -14.09 0.40
N PRO A 238 -14.05 -13.24 0.92
CA PRO A 238 -15.04 -12.59 0.07
C PRO A 238 -14.32 -11.75 -0.98
N LEU A 239 -14.74 -11.88 -2.24
CA LEU A 239 -14.24 -11.00 -3.31
C LEU A 239 -14.57 -9.54 -2.97
N PRO A 240 -13.72 -8.56 -3.36
CA PRO A 240 -13.95 -7.14 -3.06
C PRO A 240 -15.25 -6.62 -3.69
N LEU A 241 -15.59 -7.12 -4.88
CA LEU A 241 -16.89 -7.00 -5.55
C LEU A 241 -17.12 -8.18 -6.48
N ASP A 242 -18.37 -8.40 -6.90
CA ASP A 242 -18.70 -9.42 -7.88
C ASP A 242 -18.02 -9.12 -9.23
N ALA A 243 -17.17 -10.05 -9.67
CA ALA A 243 -16.46 -9.92 -10.94
C ALA A 243 -17.38 -9.80 -12.15
N SER A 244 -18.68 -10.18 -12.05
CA SER A 244 -19.68 -9.99 -13.10
C SER A 244 -19.91 -8.52 -13.45
N PHE A 245 -19.51 -7.58 -12.59
CA PHE A 245 -19.56 -6.16 -12.87
C PHE A 245 -18.35 -5.62 -13.62
N LEU A 246 -17.32 -6.43 -13.84
CA LEU A 246 -16.15 -6.05 -14.63
C LEU A 246 -16.39 -6.35 -16.11
N VAL A 247 -15.84 -5.52 -17.00
CA VAL A 247 -16.00 -5.65 -18.45
C VAL A 247 -14.65 -5.58 -19.17
N ALA A 248 -14.61 -6.06 -20.41
CA ALA A 248 -13.41 -6.05 -21.22
C ALA A 248 -12.88 -4.61 -21.46
N GLY A 249 -11.57 -4.46 -21.48
CA GLY A 249 -10.88 -3.19 -21.74
C GLY A 249 -10.75 -2.25 -20.51
N GLN A 250 -11.36 -2.59 -19.39
CA GLN A 250 -11.15 -1.86 -18.14
C GLN A 250 -9.74 -2.13 -17.58
N VAL A 251 -9.19 -1.16 -16.85
CA VAL A 251 -8.03 -1.39 -15.97
C VAL A 251 -8.53 -1.76 -14.59
N VAL A 252 -8.09 -2.90 -14.09
CA VAL A 252 -8.45 -3.43 -12.75
C VAL A 252 -7.20 -3.58 -11.90
N VAL A 253 -7.16 -2.88 -10.78
CA VAL A 253 -6.01 -2.89 -9.86
C VAL A 253 -6.42 -3.47 -8.52
N ASP A 254 -5.68 -4.45 -8.05
CA ASP A 254 -5.78 -4.95 -6.68
C ASP A 254 -4.55 -4.48 -5.90
N LEU A 255 -4.72 -3.70 -4.82
CA LEU A 255 -3.58 -3.25 -4.02
C LEU A 255 -2.91 -4.38 -3.23
N VAL A 256 -3.50 -5.57 -3.20
CA VAL A 256 -2.85 -6.79 -2.73
C VAL A 256 -1.75 -7.18 -3.71
N TYR A 257 -0.54 -7.42 -3.21
CA TYR A 257 0.60 -7.88 -4.02
C TYR A 257 1.07 -9.30 -3.66
N HIS A 258 0.54 -9.85 -2.57
CA HIS A 258 0.78 -11.24 -2.18
C HIS A 258 -0.52 -11.90 -1.72
N PRO A 259 -1.03 -12.93 -2.44
CA PRO A 259 -0.47 -13.53 -3.66
C PRO A 259 -0.42 -12.55 -4.84
N ALA A 260 0.51 -12.79 -5.77
CA ALA A 260 0.71 -11.91 -6.94
C ALA A 260 -0.53 -11.86 -7.87
N VAL A 261 -1.31 -12.94 -7.90
CA VAL A 261 -2.59 -13.04 -8.61
C VAL A 261 -3.66 -13.44 -7.61
N THR A 262 -4.51 -12.50 -7.26
CA THR A 262 -5.68 -12.81 -6.41
C THR A 262 -6.80 -13.47 -7.22
N PRO A 263 -7.71 -14.24 -6.60
CA PRO A 263 -8.88 -14.80 -7.30
C PRO A 263 -9.69 -13.74 -8.04
N TRP A 264 -9.77 -12.52 -7.50
CA TRP A 264 -10.48 -11.41 -8.13
C TRP A 264 -9.78 -10.90 -9.39
N LEU A 265 -8.45 -10.75 -9.37
CA LEU A 265 -7.68 -10.39 -10.56
C LEU A 265 -7.76 -11.47 -11.65
N LEU A 266 -7.77 -12.75 -11.26
CA LEU A 266 -7.95 -13.84 -12.20
C LEU A 266 -9.31 -13.74 -12.90
N ALA A 267 -10.39 -13.58 -12.14
CA ALA A 267 -11.73 -13.41 -12.67
C ALA A 267 -11.88 -12.14 -13.55
N ALA A 268 -11.21 -11.03 -13.18
CA ALA A 268 -11.16 -9.82 -14.00
C ALA A 268 -10.48 -10.08 -15.36
N LYS A 269 -9.36 -10.79 -15.36
CA LYS A 269 -8.60 -11.15 -16.57
C LYS A 269 -9.42 -12.04 -17.49
N GLU A 270 -10.13 -13.03 -16.97
CA GLU A 270 -11.03 -13.91 -17.74
C GLU A 270 -12.15 -13.14 -18.43
N ARG A 271 -12.52 -11.96 -17.92
CA ARG A 271 -13.51 -11.05 -18.51
C ARG A 271 -12.90 -10.05 -19.49
N GLY A 272 -11.60 -10.13 -19.76
CA GLY A 272 -10.90 -9.28 -20.73
C GLY A 272 -10.45 -7.94 -20.17
N ALA A 273 -10.40 -7.78 -18.84
CA ALA A 273 -9.81 -6.61 -18.20
C ALA A 273 -8.28 -6.67 -18.23
N VAL A 274 -7.65 -5.49 -18.25
CA VAL A 274 -6.21 -5.33 -18.01
C VAL A 274 -5.98 -5.31 -16.51
N THR A 275 -5.15 -6.20 -15.99
CA THR A 275 -5.05 -6.42 -14.54
C THR A 275 -3.68 -6.11 -13.97
N HIS A 276 -3.62 -5.41 -12.83
CA HIS A 276 -2.41 -5.11 -12.07
C HIS A 276 -2.60 -5.46 -10.60
N ASN A 277 -1.53 -5.92 -9.97
CA ASN A 277 -1.50 -6.07 -8.51
C ASN A 277 -0.82 -4.86 -7.84
N GLY A 278 -0.77 -4.88 -6.50
CA GLY A 278 -0.24 -3.78 -5.69
C GLY A 278 1.28 -3.56 -5.76
N LEU A 279 2.02 -4.42 -6.49
CA LEU A 279 3.48 -4.32 -6.58
C LEU A 279 3.92 -2.98 -7.19
N GLY A 280 3.20 -2.51 -8.21
CA GLY A 280 3.47 -1.23 -8.85
C GLY A 280 3.43 -0.08 -7.84
N MET A 281 2.36 0.02 -7.07
CA MET A 281 2.22 1.04 -6.04
C MET A 281 3.32 0.90 -4.97
N LEU A 282 3.65 -0.32 -4.54
CA LEU A 282 4.70 -0.58 -3.56
C LEU A 282 6.06 -0.06 -4.02
N VAL A 283 6.45 -0.33 -5.26
CA VAL A 283 7.74 0.11 -5.82
C VAL A 283 7.76 1.63 -5.99
N HIS A 284 6.74 2.20 -6.61
CA HIS A 284 6.74 3.64 -6.91
C HIS A 284 6.61 4.51 -5.65
N GLN A 285 5.81 4.11 -4.62
CA GLN A 285 5.77 4.86 -3.37
C GLN A 285 7.11 4.83 -2.63
N ALA A 286 7.84 3.70 -2.69
CA ALA A 286 9.17 3.60 -2.13
C ALA A 286 10.18 4.46 -2.91
N ALA A 287 10.03 4.57 -4.24
CA ALA A 287 10.83 5.47 -5.05
C ALA A 287 10.63 6.95 -4.65
N VAL A 288 9.39 7.37 -4.41
CA VAL A 288 9.11 8.74 -3.93
C VAL A 288 9.74 8.98 -2.55
N GLN A 289 9.70 7.99 -1.65
CA GLN A 289 10.36 8.07 -0.34
C GLN A 289 11.88 8.25 -0.49
N LEU A 290 12.51 7.43 -1.33
CA LEU A 290 13.95 7.49 -1.60
C LEU A 290 14.35 8.86 -2.16
N ARG A 291 13.59 9.40 -3.11
CA ARG A 291 13.82 10.76 -3.64
C ARG A 291 13.73 11.81 -2.53
N SER A 292 12.77 11.68 -1.62
CA SER A 292 12.61 12.60 -0.49
C SER A 292 13.78 12.55 0.49
N TRP A 293 14.38 11.37 0.71
CA TRP A 293 15.49 11.19 1.64
C TRP A 293 16.84 11.55 1.04
N THR A 294 17.07 11.22 -0.23
CA THR A 294 18.39 11.30 -0.88
C THR A 294 18.54 12.51 -1.80
N GLY A 295 17.44 13.12 -2.24
CA GLY A 295 17.44 14.15 -3.29
C GLY A 295 17.79 13.63 -4.69
N GLN A 296 17.90 12.31 -4.88
CA GLN A 296 18.29 11.68 -6.15
C GLN A 296 17.15 10.85 -6.73
N GLU A 297 17.18 10.65 -8.06
CA GLU A 297 16.21 9.76 -8.73
C GLU A 297 16.53 8.29 -8.47
N PRO A 298 15.60 7.51 -7.93
CA PRO A 298 15.83 6.12 -7.60
C PRO A 298 15.76 5.21 -8.84
N PRO A 299 16.50 4.09 -8.85
CA PRO A 299 16.54 3.13 -9.96
C PRO A 299 15.30 2.22 -9.93
N VAL A 300 14.13 2.72 -10.33
CA VAL A 300 12.83 2.03 -10.27
C VAL A 300 12.89 0.64 -10.92
N ALA A 301 13.61 0.48 -12.04
CA ALA A 301 13.73 -0.80 -12.75
C ALA A 301 14.42 -1.87 -11.88
N ALA A 302 15.51 -1.52 -11.19
CA ALA A 302 16.20 -2.43 -10.27
C ALA A 302 15.32 -2.78 -9.06
N MET A 303 14.63 -1.79 -8.49
CA MET A 303 13.69 -2.00 -7.40
C MET A 303 12.56 -2.96 -7.81
N TRP A 304 12.01 -2.80 -9.02
CA TRP A 304 10.98 -3.67 -9.57
C TRP A 304 11.47 -5.11 -9.71
N GLN A 305 12.67 -5.30 -10.26
CA GLN A 305 13.28 -6.61 -10.43
C GLN A 305 13.49 -7.30 -9.08
N ALA A 306 14.00 -6.58 -8.07
CA ALA A 306 14.21 -7.11 -6.73
C ALA A 306 12.89 -7.56 -6.09
N ALA A 307 11.83 -6.74 -6.19
CA ALA A 307 10.51 -7.07 -5.65
C ALA A 307 9.90 -8.31 -6.33
N THR A 308 9.97 -8.38 -7.67
CA THR A 308 9.45 -9.50 -8.45
C THR A 308 10.18 -10.80 -8.10
N SER A 309 11.51 -10.75 -7.99
CA SER A 309 12.33 -11.91 -7.60
C SER A 309 11.98 -12.40 -6.19
N ALA A 310 11.78 -11.49 -5.24
CA ALA A 310 11.41 -11.85 -3.87
C ALA A 310 10.01 -12.46 -3.76
N LEU A 311 9.06 -12.05 -4.60
CA LEU A 311 7.71 -12.62 -4.64
C LEU A 311 7.68 -13.99 -5.36
N GLY A 312 8.52 -14.19 -6.38
CA GLY A 312 8.65 -15.47 -7.08
C GLY A 312 9.39 -16.55 -6.27
N ALA A 313 10.14 -16.14 -5.25
CA ALA A 313 10.88 -17.03 -4.35
C ALA A 313 10.08 -17.44 -3.09
N ARG A 314 8.92 -16.84 -2.83
CA ARG A 314 8.00 -17.12 -1.71
C ARG A 314 6.86 -18.02 -2.17
#